data_bf1cdd393cb421c3d049f67f720946b5
#
_entry.id   bf1cdd393cb421c3d049f67f720946b5
#
_cell.length_a   1.000
_cell.length_b   1.000
_cell.length_c   1.000
_cell.angle_alpha   90.00
_cell.angle_beta   90.00
_cell.angle_gamma   90.00
#
_symmetry.space_group_name_H-M   'P 1'
#
loop_
_entity.id
_entity.type
_entity.pdbx_description
1 polymer ?
#
loop_
_entity_poly.entity_id
_entity_poly.type
_entity_poly.pdbx_seq_one_letter_code
_entity_poly.pdbx_strand_id
1 'polypeptide(L)'
;MEQISKVAPFIEGITVSGGEATTQLPFVCALFQQIKQTSGLEHLTCLVDSNGELPISGWEKLRTVCDGVMVDLKCWDNERHLALTGRGNTRIKQSLHWLAQRGMLSELRLLVIPEQTDYLQEATALSAFIAELGDIPVRLNAFHAHGVYGEAKTWRSAGPQDIEALSQALRAGGITRLIPPALYL
;
A
#
# COMPACT_ATOMS: atom_id res chain seq x y z
N MET A 1 15.91 14.31 11.50
CA MET A 1 15.76 15.70 11.01
C MET A 1 16.95 16.18 10.18
N GLU A 2 18.20 16.14 10.68
CA GLU A 2 19.37 16.64 9.95
C GLU A 2 19.52 16.08 8.53
N GLN A 3 19.33 14.78 8.33
CA GLN A 3 19.39 14.16 7.00
C GLN A 3 18.27 14.67 6.08
N ILE A 4 17.05 14.82 6.60
CA ILE A 4 15.92 15.36 5.83
C ILE A 4 16.23 16.78 5.37
N SER A 5 16.71 17.63 6.26
CA SER A 5 17.08 19.02 5.93
C SER A 5 18.14 19.11 4.81
N LYS A 6 19.10 18.19 4.81
CA LYS A 6 20.16 18.16 3.77
C LYS A 6 19.64 17.82 2.39
N VAL A 7 18.62 16.95 2.31
CA VAL A 7 18.07 16.46 1.03
C VAL A 7 16.78 17.16 0.63
N ALA A 8 16.15 17.94 1.50
CA ALA A 8 14.89 18.62 1.25
C ALA A 8 14.83 19.41 -0.09
N PRO A 9 15.90 20.09 -0.55
CA PRO A 9 15.86 20.77 -1.84
C PRO A 9 15.74 19.84 -3.07
N PHE A 10 15.93 18.54 -2.89
CA PHE A 10 15.96 17.55 -3.96
C PHE A 10 14.82 16.52 -3.89
N ILE A 11 13.93 16.62 -2.92
CA ILE A 11 12.84 15.67 -2.69
C ILE A 11 11.49 16.40 -2.55
N GLU A 12 10.41 15.73 -2.96
CA GLU A 12 9.04 16.24 -2.82
C GLU A 12 8.37 15.80 -1.52
N GLY A 13 8.91 14.76 -0.89
CA GLY A 13 8.33 14.22 0.33
C GLY A 13 9.14 13.07 0.92
N ILE A 14 8.64 12.54 2.01
CA ILE A 14 9.19 11.37 2.67
C ILE A 14 8.10 10.30 2.85
N THR A 15 8.50 9.06 2.79
CA THR A 15 7.67 7.91 3.12
C THR A 15 8.28 7.17 4.30
N VAL A 16 7.49 6.94 5.34
CA VAL A 16 7.87 6.02 6.42
C VAL A 16 7.37 4.63 6.09
N SER A 17 8.28 3.70 5.99
CA SER A 17 8.07 2.29 5.71
C SER A 17 8.85 1.44 6.72
N GLY A 18 8.87 0.13 6.57
CA GLY A 18 9.61 -0.80 7.41
C GLY A 18 8.84 -2.11 7.52
N GLY A 19 8.98 -2.88 8.60
CA GLY A 19 8.14 -4.06 8.81
C GLY A 19 6.66 -3.67 8.82
N GLU A 20 6.26 -2.80 9.74
CA GLU A 20 4.99 -2.06 9.74
C GLU A 20 5.19 -0.74 10.47
N ALA A 21 5.13 0.36 9.73
CA ALA A 21 5.42 1.71 10.24
C ALA A 21 4.48 2.10 11.40
N THR A 22 3.21 1.70 11.33
CA THR A 22 2.17 2.09 12.30
C THR A 22 2.31 1.42 13.67
N THR A 23 3.17 0.40 13.80
CA THR A 23 3.53 -0.16 15.12
C THR A 23 4.26 0.85 15.99
N GLN A 24 4.90 1.86 15.38
CA GLN A 24 5.56 2.98 16.05
C GLN A 24 4.80 4.29 15.84
N LEU A 25 3.47 4.24 15.86
CA LEU A 25 2.60 5.38 15.57
C LEU A 25 2.99 6.68 16.30
N PRO A 26 3.33 6.68 17.61
CA PRO A 26 3.75 7.91 18.30
C PRO A 26 5.00 8.54 17.68
N PHE A 27 5.97 7.72 17.28
CA PHE A 27 7.19 8.19 16.63
C PHE A 27 6.89 8.77 15.24
N VAL A 28 6.08 8.07 14.42
CA VAL A 28 5.70 8.54 13.09
C VAL A 28 4.97 9.88 13.18
N CYS A 29 4.00 10.00 14.09
CA CYS A 29 3.29 11.25 14.31
C CYS A 29 4.22 12.39 14.73
N ALA A 30 5.13 12.15 15.67
CA ALA A 30 6.09 13.16 16.14
C ALA A 30 7.06 13.59 15.02
N LEU A 31 7.55 12.64 14.22
CA LEU A 31 8.41 12.92 13.07
C LEU A 31 7.71 13.82 12.03
N PHE A 32 6.50 13.45 11.62
CA PHE A 32 5.74 14.21 10.64
C PHE A 32 5.36 15.59 11.16
N GLN A 33 4.92 15.69 12.43
CA GLN A 33 4.65 16.96 13.07
C GLN A 33 5.88 17.88 13.08
N GLN A 34 7.04 17.32 13.39
CA GLN A 34 8.29 18.10 13.40
C GLN A 34 8.67 18.58 11.99
N ILE A 35 8.48 17.75 10.94
CA ILE A 35 8.72 18.15 9.56
C ILE A 35 7.80 19.32 9.19
N LYS A 36 6.50 19.19 9.44
CA LYS A 36 5.51 20.24 9.12
C LYS A 36 5.72 21.55 9.88
N GLN A 37 6.39 21.51 11.03
CA GLN A 37 6.71 22.68 11.86
C GLN A 37 8.11 23.26 11.65
N THR A 38 8.96 22.60 10.85
CA THR A 38 10.33 23.06 10.63
C THR A 38 10.39 23.94 9.36
N SER A 39 10.86 25.19 9.53
CA SER A 39 11.01 26.13 8.42
C SER A 39 11.87 25.52 7.29
N GLY A 40 11.35 25.56 6.07
CA GLY A 40 11.96 25.00 4.88
C GLY A 40 11.67 23.52 4.64
N LEU A 41 10.92 22.83 5.52
CA LEU A 41 10.48 21.44 5.34
C LEU A 41 8.96 21.28 5.22
N GLU A 42 8.17 22.33 5.46
CA GLU A 42 6.70 22.30 5.50
C GLU A 42 6.08 21.86 4.16
N HIS A 43 6.82 22.05 3.07
CA HIS A 43 6.39 21.67 1.73
C HIS A 43 6.45 20.16 1.46
N LEU A 44 7.25 19.44 2.27
CA LEU A 44 7.43 18.00 2.06
C LEU A 44 6.14 17.23 2.36
N THR A 45 5.72 16.37 1.43
CA THR A 45 4.67 15.40 1.69
C THR A 45 5.15 14.32 2.63
N CYS A 46 4.29 13.95 3.61
CA CYS A 46 4.57 12.92 4.62
C CYS A 46 3.66 11.73 4.36
N LEU A 47 4.19 10.63 3.85
CA LEU A 47 3.44 9.43 3.50
C LEU A 47 3.80 8.25 4.41
N VAL A 48 2.84 7.36 4.61
CA VAL A 48 3.04 6.09 5.31
C VAL A 48 2.78 4.93 4.35
N ASP A 49 3.67 3.94 4.38
CA ASP A 49 3.49 2.63 3.76
C ASP A 49 3.07 1.64 4.85
N SER A 50 1.90 1.00 4.70
CA SER A 50 1.26 0.23 5.76
C SER A 50 0.55 -1.02 5.24
N ASN A 51 0.49 -2.04 6.08
CA ASN A 51 -0.34 -3.23 5.86
C ASN A 51 -1.84 -2.99 6.14
N GLY A 52 -2.24 -1.79 6.55
CA GLY A 52 -3.65 -1.43 6.79
C GLY A 52 -4.27 -1.94 8.08
N GLU A 53 -3.53 -2.60 8.97
CA GLU A 53 -4.02 -3.19 10.21
C GLU A 53 -4.20 -2.19 11.37
N LEU A 54 -3.82 -0.93 11.18
CA LEU A 54 -4.00 0.10 12.22
C LEU A 54 -5.49 0.31 12.51
N PRO A 55 -5.92 0.32 13.79
CA PRO A 55 -7.30 0.66 14.15
C PRO A 55 -7.68 2.08 13.70
N ILE A 56 -8.97 2.33 13.45
CA ILE A 56 -9.47 3.64 13.00
C ILE A 56 -9.03 4.78 13.92
N SER A 57 -9.04 4.56 15.24
CA SER A 57 -8.54 5.57 16.20
C SER A 57 -7.06 5.92 16.02
N GLY A 58 -6.27 5.01 15.46
CA GLY A 58 -4.89 5.25 15.07
C GLY A 58 -4.80 6.08 13.79
N TRP A 59 -5.61 5.77 12.78
CA TRP A 59 -5.72 6.57 11.56
C TRP A 59 -6.16 8.00 11.84
N GLU A 60 -7.10 8.19 12.78
CA GLU A 60 -7.53 9.54 13.20
C GLU A 60 -6.38 10.37 13.77
N LYS A 61 -5.48 9.75 14.55
CA LYS A 61 -4.29 10.43 15.06
C LYS A 61 -3.31 10.75 13.94
N LEU A 62 -3.03 9.78 13.06
CA LEU A 62 -2.09 9.94 11.97
C LEU A 62 -2.54 11.03 10.98
N ARG A 63 -3.84 11.12 10.71
CA ARG A 63 -4.45 12.10 9.79
C ARG A 63 -4.08 13.56 10.09
N THR A 64 -3.76 13.88 11.31
CA THR A 64 -3.44 15.27 11.70
C THR A 64 -2.09 15.76 11.19
N VAL A 65 -1.22 14.84 10.75
CA VAL A 65 0.18 15.14 10.38
C VAL A 65 0.65 14.43 9.12
N CYS A 66 -0.15 13.47 8.59
CA CYS A 66 0.18 12.66 7.43
C CYS A 66 -0.65 13.12 6.23
N ASP A 67 -0.01 13.24 5.08
CA ASP A 67 -0.66 13.66 3.83
C ASP A 67 -1.29 12.50 3.07
N GLY A 68 -0.86 11.25 3.32
CA GLY A 68 -1.45 10.10 2.67
C GLY A 68 -0.85 8.76 3.09
N VAL A 69 -1.57 7.70 2.77
CA VAL A 69 -1.21 6.32 3.13
C VAL A 69 -1.27 5.45 1.88
N MET A 70 -0.23 4.66 1.68
CA MET A 70 -0.22 3.56 0.73
C MET A 70 -0.52 2.28 1.49
N VAL A 71 -1.49 1.49 1.02
CA VAL A 71 -1.96 0.30 1.74
C VAL A 71 -1.79 -0.95 0.90
N ASP A 72 -1.17 -1.96 1.50
CA ASP A 72 -1.05 -3.28 0.93
C ASP A 72 -2.29 -4.14 1.23
N LEU A 73 -2.90 -4.72 0.20
CA LEU A 73 -3.86 -5.82 0.31
C LEU A 73 -3.21 -7.06 -0.32
N LYS A 74 -2.99 -8.13 0.43
CA LYS A 74 -2.20 -9.29 -0.06
C LYS A 74 -3.04 -10.39 -0.72
N CYS A 75 -4.32 -10.51 -0.39
CA CYS A 75 -5.33 -11.33 -1.06
C CYS A 75 -6.69 -10.67 -0.92
N TRP A 76 -7.61 -10.95 -1.83
CA TRP A 76 -9.01 -10.51 -1.75
C TRP A 76 -9.81 -11.38 -0.78
N ASP A 77 -9.71 -12.71 -0.89
CA ASP A 77 -10.33 -13.65 0.03
C ASP A 77 -9.69 -13.59 1.42
N ASN A 78 -10.52 -13.60 2.45
CA ASN A 78 -10.07 -13.45 3.83
C ASN A 78 -9.27 -14.66 4.33
N GLU A 79 -9.67 -15.87 3.95
CA GLU A 79 -9.01 -17.10 4.40
C GLU A 79 -7.64 -17.25 3.72
N ARG A 80 -7.56 -16.92 2.43
CA ARG A 80 -6.27 -16.87 1.70
C ARG A 80 -5.35 -15.81 2.28
N HIS A 81 -5.90 -14.63 2.60
CA HIS A 81 -5.13 -13.57 3.25
C HIS A 81 -4.59 -14.03 4.61
N LEU A 82 -5.44 -14.69 5.41
CA LEU A 82 -5.05 -15.25 6.71
C LEU A 82 -3.95 -16.31 6.54
N ALA A 83 -4.08 -17.22 5.58
CA ALA A 83 -3.08 -18.26 5.31
C ALA A 83 -1.73 -17.64 4.89
N LEU A 84 -1.76 -16.60 4.04
CA LEU A 84 -0.56 -15.96 3.51
C LEU A 84 0.17 -15.08 4.54
N THR A 85 -0.58 -14.36 5.39
CA THR A 85 -0.02 -13.28 6.24
C THR A 85 -0.14 -13.54 7.74
N GLY A 86 -0.89 -14.57 8.15
CA GLY A 86 -1.25 -14.81 9.54
C GLY A 86 -2.35 -13.89 10.08
N ARG A 87 -2.95 -13.04 9.24
CA ARG A 87 -4.04 -12.11 9.60
C ARG A 87 -5.11 -12.08 8.52
N GLY A 88 -6.39 -11.92 8.93
CA GLY A 88 -7.47 -11.66 7.98
C GLY A 88 -7.44 -10.24 7.43
N ASN A 89 -8.16 -9.99 6.33
CA ASN A 89 -8.14 -8.69 5.65
C ASN A 89 -9.33 -7.77 5.96
N THR A 90 -10.24 -8.17 6.86
CA THR A 90 -11.44 -7.39 7.18
C THR A 90 -11.10 -5.99 7.68
N ARG A 91 -10.11 -5.87 8.59
CA ARG A 91 -9.67 -4.57 9.10
C ARG A 91 -8.98 -3.74 8.02
N ILE A 92 -8.22 -4.38 7.15
CA ILE A 92 -7.56 -3.72 6.02
C ILE A 92 -8.59 -3.10 5.09
N LYS A 93 -9.65 -3.84 4.72
CA LYS A 93 -10.76 -3.33 3.91
C LYS A 93 -11.47 -2.14 4.59
N GLN A 94 -11.70 -2.22 5.91
CA GLN A 94 -12.23 -1.08 6.68
C GLN A 94 -11.31 0.14 6.66
N SER A 95 -10.00 -0.07 6.80
CA SER A 95 -9.00 1.00 6.73
C SER A 95 -8.97 1.65 5.34
N LEU A 96 -9.03 0.86 4.27
CA LEU A 96 -9.10 1.35 2.89
C LEU A 96 -10.30 2.26 2.66
N HIS A 97 -11.50 1.84 3.07
CA HIS A 97 -12.70 2.69 3.00
C HIS A 97 -12.55 3.97 3.82
N TRP A 98 -12.08 3.85 5.06
CA TRP A 98 -11.92 5.00 5.95
C TRP A 98 -10.95 6.03 5.39
N LEU A 99 -9.81 5.58 4.87
CA LEU A 99 -8.77 6.42 4.26
C LEU A 99 -9.27 7.06 2.96
N ALA A 100 -9.94 6.28 2.11
CA ALA A 100 -10.49 6.77 0.84
C ALA A 100 -11.54 7.88 1.06
N GLN A 101 -12.49 7.67 1.97
CA GLN A 101 -13.51 8.66 2.31
C GLN A 101 -12.95 10.00 2.84
N ARG A 102 -11.70 10.02 3.29
CA ARG A 102 -11.01 11.20 3.83
C ARG A 102 -9.93 11.76 2.91
N GLY A 103 -9.82 11.21 1.70
CA GLY A 103 -8.81 11.63 0.73
C GLY A 103 -7.38 11.31 1.17
N MET A 104 -7.21 10.35 2.07
CA MET A 104 -5.92 9.94 2.60
C MET A 104 -5.34 8.68 1.94
N LEU A 105 -6.13 7.94 1.17
CA LEU A 105 -5.64 6.78 0.44
C LEU A 105 -4.86 7.22 -0.80
N SER A 106 -3.54 7.23 -0.70
CA SER A 106 -2.67 7.64 -1.81
C SER A 106 -2.50 6.55 -2.86
N GLU A 107 -2.51 5.28 -2.44
CA GLU A 107 -2.30 4.15 -3.34
C GLU A 107 -2.78 2.85 -2.68
N LEU A 108 -3.51 2.02 -3.42
CA LEU A 108 -3.73 0.62 -3.09
C LEU A 108 -2.65 -0.22 -3.77
N ARG A 109 -2.00 -1.11 -3.02
CA ARG A 109 -0.96 -2.00 -3.54
C ARG A 109 -1.39 -3.45 -3.51
N LEU A 110 -1.24 -4.12 -4.64
CA LEU A 110 -1.54 -5.53 -4.82
C LEU A 110 -0.24 -6.27 -5.14
N LEU A 111 0.21 -7.16 -4.25
CA LEU A 111 1.39 -8.00 -4.49
C LEU A 111 0.96 -9.26 -5.24
N VAL A 112 1.34 -9.38 -6.49
CA VAL A 112 1.01 -10.54 -7.33
C VAL A 112 2.00 -11.66 -7.03
N ILE A 113 1.53 -12.71 -6.35
CA ILE A 113 2.26 -13.94 -6.10
C ILE A 113 1.51 -15.05 -6.82
N PRO A 114 2.02 -15.56 -7.97
CA PRO A 114 1.33 -16.59 -8.73
C PRO A 114 0.94 -17.79 -7.85
N GLU A 115 -0.27 -18.28 -8.02
CA GLU A 115 -0.85 -19.42 -7.28
C GLU A 115 -1.16 -19.15 -5.80
N GLN A 116 -0.55 -18.12 -5.20
CA GLN A 116 -0.78 -17.76 -3.81
C GLN A 116 -1.82 -16.66 -3.64
N THR A 117 -1.80 -15.61 -4.49
CA THR A 117 -2.79 -14.54 -4.45
C THR A 117 -3.95 -14.82 -5.41
N ASP A 118 -5.15 -14.36 -5.05
CA ASP A 118 -6.42 -14.70 -5.71
C ASP A 118 -7.00 -13.59 -6.59
N TYR A 119 -6.25 -12.53 -6.83
CA TYR A 119 -6.78 -11.33 -7.50
C TYR A 119 -7.37 -11.58 -8.89
N LEU A 120 -6.78 -12.52 -9.65
CA LEU A 120 -7.27 -12.83 -10.98
C LEU A 120 -8.61 -13.59 -10.93
N GLN A 121 -8.74 -14.52 -9.99
CA GLN A 121 -9.97 -15.28 -9.75
C GLN A 121 -11.09 -14.39 -9.21
N GLU A 122 -10.72 -13.45 -8.36
CA GLU A 122 -11.64 -12.54 -7.67
C GLU A 122 -11.71 -11.14 -8.31
N ALA A 123 -11.23 -10.99 -9.55
CA ALA A 123 -11.07 -9.70 -10.20
C ALA A 123 -12.37 -8.88 -10.27
N THR A 124 -13.53 -9.53 -10.42
CA THR A 124 -14.82 -8.85 -10.44
C THR A 124 -15.16 -8.23 -9.08
N ALA A 125 -15.04 -9.00 -7.99
CA ALA A 125 -15.33 -8.51 -6.65
C ALA A 125 -14.29 -7.47 -6.20
N LEU A 126 -13.02 -7.69 -6.53
CA LEU A 126 -11.93 -6.74 -6.25
C LEU A 126 -12.15 -5.42 -7.00
N SER A 127 -12.51 -5.45 -8.28
CA SER A 127 -12.78 -4.24 -9.07
C SER A 127 -13.98 -3.46 -8.53
N ALA A 128 -15.06 -4.14 -8.16
CA ALA A 128 -16.20 -3.50 -7.53
C ALA A 128 -15.81 -2.78 -6.23
N PHE A 129 -15.04 -3.43 -5.38
CA PHE A 129 -14.52 -2.83 -4.15
C PHE A 129 -13.60 -1.62 -4.42
N ILE A 130 -12.68 -1.72 -5.39
CA ILE A 130 -11.81 -0.60 -5.75
C ILE A 130 -12.64 0.58 -6.27
N ALA A 131 -13.68 0.34 -7.04
CA ALA A 131 -14.59 1.40 -7.53
C ALA A 131 -15.29 2.14 -6.36
N GLU A 132 -15.64 1.44 -5.26
CA GLU A 132 -16.18 2.07 -4.05
C GLU A 132 -15.18 2.98 -3.33
N LEU A 133 -13.87 2.73 -3.49
CA LEU A 133 -12.82 3.59 -2.92
C LEU A 133 -12.63 4.89 -3.71
N GLY A 134 -13.18 4.99 -4.92
CA GLY A 134 -13.06 6.15 -5.81
C GLY A 134 -11.89 6.03 -6.79
N ASP A 135 -11.51 7.16 -7.39
CA ASP A 135 -10.44 7.23 -8.39
C ASP A 135 -9.04 7.23 -7.73
N ILE A 136 -8.65 6.09 -7.17
CA ILE A 136 -7.37 5.91 -6.50
C ILE A 136 -6.36 5.19 -7.41
N PRO A 137 -5.04 5.46 -7.27
CA PRO A 137 -4.00 4.66 -7.90
C PRO A 137 -3.98 3.23 -7.34
N VAL A 138 -3.90 2.25 -8.24
CA VAL A 138 -3.73 0.84 -7.88
C VAL A 138 -2.41 0.35 -8.45
N ARG A 139 -1.45 0.06 -7.59
CA ARG A 139 -0.13 -0.44 -7.98
C ARG A 139 -0.09 -1.96 -7.93
N LEU A 140 0.36 -2.55 -9.01
CA LEU A 140 0.68 -3.97 -9.06
C LEU A 140 2.18 -4.15 -8.77
N ASN A 141 2.50 -4.95 -7.77
CA ASN A 141 3.87 -5.32 -7.44
C ASN A 141 4.09 -6.79 -7.81
N ALA A 142 5.13 -7.06 -8.59
CA ALA A 142 5.51 -8.43 -8.91
C ALA A 142 6.30 -9.05 -7.75
N PHE A 143 5.89 -10.24 -7.32
CA PHE A 143 6.66 -11.01 -6.35
C PHE A 143 7.96 -11.53 -6.98
N HIS A 144 9.04 -11.43 -6.23
CA HIS A 144 10.33 -12.04 -6.56
C HIS A 144 10.80 -12.93 -5.41
N ALA A 145 11.16 -14.16 -5.71
CA ALA A 145 11.64 -15.13 -4.71
C ALA A 145 13.05 -14.79 -4.17
N HIS A 146 13.76 -13.83 -4.80
CA HIS A 146 15.07 -13.40 -4.32
C HIS A 146 14.95 -12.63 -3.00
N GLY A 147 15.75 -13.03 -2.00
CA GLY A 147 15.79 -12.34 -0.71
C GLY A 147 14.68 -12.70 0.28
N VAL A 148 13.75 -13.61 -0.09
CA VAL A 148 12.70 -14.09 0.83
C VAL A 148 13.15 -15.29 1.65
N TYR A 149 12.38 -15.60 2.71
CA TYR A 149 12.67 -16.68 3.64
C TYR A 149 11.51 -17.68 3.71
N GLY A 150 11.79 -18.85 4.32
CA GLY A 150 10.77 -19.88 4.55
C GLY A 150 10.24 -20.47 3.25
N GLU A 151 8.97 -20.85 3.26
CA GLU A 151 8.26 -21.47 2.14
C GLU A 151 8.22 -20.58 0.88
N ALA A 152 8.17 -19.28 1.07
CA ALA A 152 8.15 -18.31 -0.03
C ALA A 152 9.36 -18.41 -0.99
N LYS A 153 10.47 -19.04 -0.55
CA LYS A 153 11.62 -19.34 -1.43
C LYS A 153 11.28 -20.29 -2.58
N THR A 154 10.26 -21.12 -2.40
CA THR A 154 9.84 -22.13 -3.38
C THR A 154 8.77 -21.59 -4.34
N TRP A 155 8.21 -20.43 -4.04
CA TRP A 155 7.16 -19.84 -4.87
C TRP A 155 7.72 -19.26 -6.16
N ARG A 156 6.93 -19.39 -7.21
CA ARG A 156 7.28 -18.82 -8.52
C ARG A 156 7.25 -17.30 -8.47
N SER A 157 8.28 -16.65 -8.99
CA SER A 157 8.27 -15.21 -9.21
C SER A 157 7.22 -14.83 -10.25
N ALA A 158 6.58 -13.69 -10.06
CA ALA A 158 5.63 -13.16 -11.02
C ALA A 158 6.35 -12.66 -12.26
N GLY A 159 5.87 -13.09 -13.43
CA GLY A 159 6.37 -12.64 -14.71
C GLY A 159 5.46 -11.59 -15.36
N PRO A 160 5.89 -11.04 -16.52
CA PRO A 160 5.09 -10.05 -17.27
C PRO A 160 3.68 -10.53 -17.60
N GLN A 161 3.50 -11.83 -17.90
CA GLN A 161 2.21 -12.41 -18.24
C GLN A 161 1.23 -12.41 -17.04
N ASP A 162 1.72 -12.64 -15.81
CA ASP A 162 0.89 -12.61 -14.61
C ASP A 162 0.36 -11.20 -14.34
N ILE A 163 1.23 -10.21 -14.51
CA ILE A 163 0.89 -8.79 -14.34
C ILE A 163 -0.08 -8.33 -15.42
N GLU A 164 0.16 -8.71 -16.67
CA GLU A 164 -0.69 -8.32 -17.78
C GLU A 164 -2.09 -8.95 -17.66
N ALA A 165 -2.19 -10.23 -17.30
CA ALA A 165 -3.48 -10.91 -17.10
C ALA A 165 -4.31 -10.21 -16.02
N LEU A 166 -3.71 -9.87 -14.87
CA LEU A 166 -4.40 -9.12 -13.80
C LEU A 166 -4.77 -7.71 -14.25
N SER A 167 -3.84 -7.02 -14.94
CA SER A 167 -4.09 -5.68 -15.47
C SER A 167 -5.29 -5.63 -16.41
N GLN A 168 -5.39 -6.60 -17.32
CA GLN A 168 -6.52 -6.73 -18.26
C GLN A 168 -7.84 -6.99 -17.51
N ALA A 169 -7.82 -7.90 -16.53
CA ALA A 169 -9.01 -8.22 -15.74
C ALA A 169 -9.51 -7.00 -14.94
N LEU A 170 -8.61 -6.25 -14.28
CA LEU A 170 -8.97 -5.05 -13.53
C LEU A 170 -9.46 -3.91 -14.45
N ARG A 171 -8.82 -3.71 -15.62
CA ARG A 171 -9.30 -2.75 -16.63
C ARG A 171 -10.69 -3.11 -17.16
N ALA A 172 -10.94 -4.39 -17.42
CA ALA A 172 -12.27 -4.86 -17.80
C ALA A 172 -13.32 -4.61 -16.70
N GLY A 173 -12.90 -4.62 -15.42
CA GLY A 173 -13.70 -4.21 -14.25
C GLY A 173 -13.82 -2.70 -14.06
N GLY A 174 -13.28 -1.86 -14.98
CA GLY A 174 -13.41 -0.41 -14.94
C GLY A 174 -12.28 0.33 -14.20
N ILE A 175 -11.23 -0.35 -13.75
CA ILE A 175 -10.12 0.30 -13.04
C ILE A 175 -9.17 0.94 -14.06
N THR A 176 -9.06 2.26 -14.02
CA THR A 176 -8.32 3.07 -15.00
C THR A 176 -6.90 3.45 -14.53
N ARG A 177 -6.71 3.68 -13.22
CA ARG A 177 -5.43 4.14 -12.65
C ARG A 177 -4.56 2.99 -12.17
N LEU A 178 -4.24 2.06 -13.09
CA LEU A 178 -3.31 0.96 -12.81
C LEU A 178 -1.87 1.39 -13.05
N ILE A 179 -1.01 1.10 -12.08
CA ILE A 179 0.43 1.34 -12.12
C ILE A 179 1.11 -0.03 -12.14
N PRO A 180 1.64 -0.47 -13.29
CA PRO A 180 2.38 -1.72 -13.38
C PRO A 180 3.71 -1.61 -12.61
N PRO A 181 4.32 -2.75 -12.23
CA PRO A 181 5.65 -2.75 -11.65
C PRO A 181 6.65 -2.14 -12.62
N ALA A 182 7.66 -1.44 -12.08
CA ALA A 182 8.80 -1.06 -12.89
C ALA A 182 9.48 -2.35 -13.41
N LEU A 183 9.54 -2.51 -14.71
CA LEU A 183 10.32 -3.60 -15.31
C LEU A 183 11.80 -3.22 -15.09
N TYR A 184 12.42 -3.90 -14.15
CA TYR A 184 13.88 -3.88 -14.09
C TYR A 184 14.39 -4.70 -15.29
N LEU A 185 14.89 -4.01 -16.29
CA LEU A 185 15.64 -4.58 -17.40
C LEU A 185 17.00 -5.05 -16.89
#